data_21572725c5f8643f9548e390017f6e18
#
_entry.id   21572725c5f8643f9548e390017f6e18
#
_cell.length_a   1.000
_cell.length_b   1.000
_cell.length_c   1.000
_cell.angle_alpha   90.00
_cell.angle_beta   90.00
_cell.angle_gamma   90.00
#
_symmetry.space_group_name_H-M   'P 1'
#
loop_
_entity.id
_entity.type
_entity.pdbx_description
1 polymer ?
#
loop_
_entity_poly.entity_id
_entity_poly.type
_entity_poly.pdbx_seq_one_letter_code
_entity_poly.pdbx_strand_id
1 'polypeptide(L)'
;TYDAIVATYSLHHLTDRQKVDFIRSLLPLLREGGCLYIGDVAFPSRAALEACRLQAGDLWDADEIYFVFDEMKCFFPQMQFEPLSPCAGILSLHRHA
;
A
#
# COMPACT_ATOMS: atom_id res chain seq x y z
N THR A 1 -2.02 12.62 -18.72
CA THR A 1 -2.12 12.75 -17.27
C THR A 1 -3.49 12.28 -16.78
N TYR A 2 -3.56 11.83 -15.56
CA TYR A 2 -4.77 11.26 -14.97
C TYR A 2 -5.13 12.02 -13.71
N ASP A 3 -6.45 12.17 -13.45
CA ASP A 3 -6.97 12.75 -12.21
C ASP A 3 -6.81 11.78 -11.05
N ALA A 4 -6.95 10.49 -11.33
CA ALA A 4 -6.81 9.43 -10.35
C ALA A 4 -6.26 8.18 -11.00
N ILE A 5 -5.49 7.42 -10.24
CA ILE A 5 -5.01 6.09 -10.62
C ILE A 5 -5.42 5.14 -9.50
N VAL A 6 -6.02 4.01 -9.87
CA VAL A 6 -6.45 2.99 -8.90
C VAL A 6 -5.75 1.68 -9.21
N ALA A 7 -5.12 1.10 -8.20
CA ALA A 7 -4.52 -0.23 -8.28
C ALA A 7 -5.11 -1.10 -7.15
N THR A 8 -5.61 -2.28 -7.49
CA THR A 8 -6.25 -3.16 -6.51
C THR A 8 -5.67 -4.57 -6.58
N TYR A 9 -5.30 -5.10 -5.41
CA TYR A 9 -4.89 -6.50 -5.19
C TYR A 9 -3.81 -7.00 -6.15
N SER A 10 -2.94 -6.13 -6.60
CA SER A 10 -1.93 -6.46 -7.62
C SER A 10 -0.50 -6.28 -7.14
N LEU A 11 -0.27 -5.72 -5.94
CA LEU A 11 1.07 -5.34 -5.50
C LEU A 11 1.66 -6.25 -4.42
N HIS A 12 0.90 -7.19 -3.88
CA HIS A 12 1.38 -8.09 -2.81
C HIS A 12 2.41 -9.12 -3.29
N HIS A 13 2.68 -9.20 -4.59
CA HIS A 13 3.75 -10.03 -5.15
C HIS A 13 5.08 -9.29 -5.25
N LEU A 14 5.08 -7.98 -5.08
CA LEU A 14 6.28 -7.15 -5.18
C LEU A 14 6.98 -7.06 -3.82
N THR A 15 8.32 -6.97 -3.85
CA THR A 15 9.06 -6.59 -2.65
C THR A 15 8.74 -5.16 -2.25
N ASP A 16 9.09 -4.77 -1.02
CA ASP A 16 8.84 -3.40 -0.56
C ASP A 16 9.53 -2.38 -1.46
N ARG A 17 10.75 -2.66 -1.91
CA ARG A 17 11.46 -1.80 -2.85
C ARG A 17 10.74 -1.69 -4.19
N GLN A 18 10.28 -2.82 -4.71
CA GLN A 18 9.53 -2.82 -5.97
C GLN A 18 8.22 -2.06 -5.84
N LYS A 19 7.55 -2.15 -4.69
CA LYS A 19 6.34 -1.36 -4.41
C LYS A 19 6.64 0.13 -4.45
N VAL A 20 7.72 0.56 -3.80
CA VAL A 20 8.14 1.96 -3.78
C VAL A 20 8.46 2.45 -5.20
N ASP A 21 9.22 1.67 -5.96
CA ASP A 21 9.60 2.03 -7.32
C ASP A 21 8.36 2.12 -8.22
N PHE A 22 7.42 1.20 -8.07
CA PHE A 22 6.18 1.19 -8.83
C PHE A 22 5.34 2.44 -8.53
N ILE A 23 5.17 2.77 -7.26
CA ILE A 23 4.43 3.97 -6.84
C ILE A 23 5.09 5.22 -7.42
N ARG A 24 6.42 5.31 -7.33
CA ARG A 24 7.17 6.43 -7.90
C ARG A 24 7.00 6.56 -9.41
N SER A 25 6.82 5.43 -10.11
CA SER A 25 6.59 5.44 -11.55
C SER A 25 5.19 5.95 -11.93
N LEU A 26 4.23 5.81 -11.03
CA LEU A 26 2.85 6.24 -11.27
C LEU A 26 2.61 7.71 -10.95
N LEU A 27 3.32 8.26 -9.97
CA LEU A 27 3.08 9.63 -9.52
C LEU A 27 3.20 10.68 -10.66
N PRO A 28 4.20 10.60 -11.56
CA PRO A 28 4.28 11.56 -12.67
C PRO A 28 3.13 11.46 -13.66
N LEU A 29 2.39 10.35 -13.67
CA LEU A 29 1.24 10.16 -14.55
C LEU A 29 -0.02 10.85 -14.02
N LEU A 30 -0.02 11.22 -12.74
CA LEU A 30 -1.09 12.01 -12.15
C LEU A 30 -0.91 13.47 -12.52
N ARG A 31 -2.04 14.15 -12.77
CA ARG A 31 -2.01 15.60 -12.84
C ARG A 31 -1.76 16.18 -11.46
N GLU A 32 -1.39 17.45 -11.40
CA GLU A 32 -1.28 18.18 -10.15
C GLU A 32 -2.61 18.13 -9.40
N GLY A 33 -2.55 17.73 -8.12
CA GLY A 33 -3.76 17.52 -7.31
C GLY A 33 -4.43 16.17 -7.52
N GLY A 34 -3.94 15.35 -8.44
CA GLY A 34 -4.45 13.99 -8.65
C GLY A 34 -4.09 13.06 -7.51
N CYS A 35 -4.77 11.92 -7.42
CA CYS A 35 -4.58 10.97 -6.34
C CYS A 35 -4.39 9.55 -6.84
N LEU A 36 -3.44 8.85 -6.23
CA LEU A 36 -3.23 7.42 -6.39
C LEU A 36 -3.92 6.70 -5.23
N TYR A 37 -4.72 5.69 -5.56
CA TYR A 37 -5.38 4.82 -4.58
C TYR A 37 -4.91 3.39 -4.77
N ILE A 38 -4.44 2.76 -3.69
CA ILE A 38 -4.01 1.36 -3.70
C ILE A 38 -4.85 0.60 -2.69
N GLY A 39 -5.71 -0.31 -3.18
CA GLY A 39 -6.47 -1.22 -2.34
C GLY A 39 -5.83 -2.60 -2.36
N ASP A 40 -5.34 -3.06 -1.21
CA ASP A 40 -4.64 -4.34 -1.13
C ASP A 40 -4.68 -4.87 0.30
N VAL A 41 -4.11 -6.06 0.51
CA VAL A 41 -3.81 -6.55 1.85
C VAL A 41 -2.78 -5.61 2.46
N ALA A 42 -3.16 -4.91 3.50
CA ALA A 42 -2.35 -3.86 4.08
C ALA A 42 -2.65 -3.73 5.57
N PHE A 43 -1.60 -3.41 6.32
CA PHE A 43 -1.67 -3.29 7.77
C PHE A 43 -1.17 -1.91 8.19
N PRO A 44 -1.76 -1.33 9.26
CA PRO A 44 -1.30 -0.02 9.74
C PRO A 44 0.12 -0.05 10.28
N SER A 45 0.55 -1.19 10.82
CA SER A 45 1.86 -1.33 11.44
C SER A 45 2.38 -2.76 11.29
N ARG A 46 3.68 -2.94 11.53
CA ARG A 46 4.29 -4.28 11.56
C ARG A 46 3.67 -5.14 12.66
N ALA A 47 3.35 -4.56 13.80
CA ALA A 47 2.69 -5.28 14.90
C ALA A 47 1.33 -5.83 14.48
N ALA A 48 0.55 -5.05 13.73
CA ALA A 48 -0.75 -5.49 13.23
C ALA A 48 -0.61 -6.65 12.23
N LEU A 49 0.40 -6.58 11.35
CA LEU A 49 0.71 -7.67 10.42
C LEU A 49 1.06 -8.94 11.16
N GLU A 50 1.94 -8.87 12.15
CA GLU A 50 2.37 -10.03 12.93
C GLU A 50 1.20 -10.64 13.72
N ALA A 51 0.31 -9.82 14.26
CA ALA A 51 -0.89 -10.32 14.97
C ALA A 51 -1.79 -11.10 14.01
N CYS A 52 -1.98 -10.61 12.79
CA CYS A 52 -2.77 -11.30 11.77
C CYS A 52 -2.10 -12.61 11.35
N ARG A 53 -0.77 -12.60 11.18
CA ARG A 53 0.00 -13.80 10.83
C ARG A 53 -0.15 -14.90 11.88
N LEU A 54 -0.09 -14.53 13.16
CA LEU A 54 -0.24 -15.48 14.25
C LEU A 54 -1.65 -16.10 14.28
N GLN A 55 -2.68 -15.30 14.01
CA GLN A 55 -4.05 -15.79 13.92
C GLN A 55 -4.28 -16.69 12.73
N ALA A 56 -3.68 -16.38 11.60
CA ALA A 56 -3.85 -17.15 10.37
C ALA A 56 -3.13 -18.51 10.44
N GLY A 57 -2.01 -18.57 11.18
CA GLY A 57 -1.25 -19.82 11.32
C GLY A 57 -0.83 -20.38 9.96
N ASP A 58 -1.20 -21.63 9.70
CA ASP A 58 -0.85 -22.30 8.44
C ASP A 58 -1.53 -21.74 7.22
N LEU A 59 -2.56 -20.91 7.38
CA LEU A 59 -3.25 -20.25 6.28
C LEU A 59 -2.51 -19.01 5.78
N TRP A 60 -1.46 -18.58 6.49
CA TRP A 60 -0.67 -17.44 6.09
C TRP A 60 0.19 -17.76 4.88
N ASP A 61 0.11 -16.92 3.83
CA ASP A 61 0.92 -17.09 2.63
C ASP A 61 2.25 -16.34 2.82
N ALA A 62 3.32 -17.09 3.07
CA ALA A 62 4.65 -16.52 3.28
C ALA A 62 5.29 -16.00 1.99
N ASP A 63 4.75 -16.36 0.82
CA ASP A 63 5.27 -15.89 -0.47
C ASP A 63 4.76 -14.51 -0.85
N GLU A 64 3.73 -14.02 -0.15
CA GLU A 64 3.18 -12.69 -0.39
C GLU A 64 3.81 -11.67 0.55
N ILE A 65 4.03 -10.46 0.03
CA ILE A 65 4.60 -9.35 0.79
C ILE A 65 3.55 -8.25 0.87
N TYR A 66 3.02 -8.04 2.06
CA TYR A 66 1.92 -7.12 2.27
C TYR A 66 2.41 -5.72 2.61
N PHE A 67 1.55 -4.72 2.35
CA PHE A 67 1.85 -3.35 2.74
C PHE A 67 1.83 -3.19 4.27
N VAL A 68 2.82 -2.49 4.78
CA VAL A 68 2.84 -1.98 6.14
C VAL A 68 2.90 -0.46 6.06
N PHE A 69 1.81 0.20 6.43
CA PHE A 69 1.65 1.64 6.22
C PHE A 69 2.74 2.46 6.91
N ASP A 70 3.05 2.17 8.17
CA ASP A 70 4.09 2.90 8.91
C ASP A 70 5.43 2.88 8.18
N GLU A 71 5.77 1.74 7.57
CA GLU A 71 7.04 1.58 6.87
C GLU A 71 7.01 2.28 5.50
N MET A 72 5.88 2.19 4.78
CA MET A 72 5.71 2.89 3.52
C MET A 72 5.74 4.40 3.70
N LYS A 73 5.24 4.89 4.81
CA LYS A 73 5.22 6.33 5.12
C LYS A 73 6.62 6.92 5.24
N CYS A 74 7.64 6.09 5.50
CA CYS A 74 9.03 6.55 5.49
C CYS A 74 9.48 7.01 4.10
N PHE A 75 8.92 6.41 3.05
CA PHE A 75 9.21 6.79 1.66
C PHE A 75 8.25 7.84 1.12
N PHE A 76 7.04 7.86 1.63
CA PHE A 76 5.96 8.76 1.20
C PHE A 76 5.31 9.38 2.44
N PRO A 77 5.90 10.44 3.02
CA PRO A 77 5.44 10.99 4.30
C PRO A 77 3.99 11.49 4.29
N GLN A 78 3.44 11.80 3.12
CA GLN A 78 2.09 12.31 2.99
C GLN A 78 1.07 11.21 2.66
N MET A 79 1.51 9.95 2.56
CA MET A 79 0.61 8.82 2.33
C MET A 79 -0.40 8.70 3.46
N GLN A 80 -1.64 8.38 3.09
CA GLN A 80 -2.73 8.14 4.02
C GLN A 80 -3.20 6.70 3.92
N PHE A 81 -3.80 6.19 4.98
CA PHE A 81 -4.28 4.83 5.06
C PHE A 81 -5.68 4.79 5.63
N GLU A 82 -6.58 4.05 4.96
CA GLU A 82 -7.92 3.80 5.45
C GLU A 82 -8.14 2.29 5.58
N PRO A 83 -8.28 1.77 6.80
CA PRO A 83 -8.54 0.34 6.98
C PRO A 83 -9.97 0.00 6.54
N LEU A 84 -10.10 -1.08 5.77
CA LEU A 84 -11.40 -1.62 5.34
C LEU A 84 -11.77 -2.87 6.14
N SER A 85 -10.78 -3.61 6.59
CA SER A 85 -10.92 -4.79 7.42
C SER A 85 -9.63 -4.96 8.22
N PRO A 86 -9.54 -5.94 9.15
CA PRO A 86 -8.28 -6.18 9.86
C PRO A 86 -7.07 -6.47 8.96
N CYS A 87 -7.32 -6.95 7.73
CA CYS A 87 -6.24 -7.38 6.82
C CYS A 87 -6.21 -6.63 5.50
N ALA A 88 -7.08 -5.64 5.30
CA ALA A 88 -7.13 -4.90 4.04
C ALA A 88 -7.36 -3.42 4.28
N GLY A 89 -6.87 -2.60 3.36
CA GLY A 89 -7.04 -1.17 3.44
C GLY A 89 -6.73 -0.46 2.14
N ILE A 90 -6.96 0.84 2.15
CA ILE A 90 -6.65 1.71 1.03
C ILE A 90 -5.53 2.65 1.43
N LEU A 91 -4.44 2.60 0.66
CA LEU A 91 -3.35 3.56 0.73
C LEU A 91 -3.61 4.64 -0.31
N SER A 92 -3.48 5.89 0.05
CA SER A 92 -3.68 6.99 -0.89
C SER A 92 -2.54 7.97 -0.82
N LEU A 93 -2.23 8.55 -1.99
CA LEU A 93 -1.14 9.49 -2.11
C LEU A 93 -1.49 10.52 -3.18
N HIS A 94 -1.53 11.78 -2.78
CA HIS A 94 -1.80 12.89 -3.70
C HIS A 94 -0.51 13.37 -4.34
N ARG A 95 -0.59 13.75 -5.62
CA ARG A 95 0.50 14.46 -6.26
C ARG A 95 0.38 15.94 -5.96
N HIS A 96 1.35 16.45 -5.24
CA HIS A 96 1.48 17.88 -4.98
C HIS A 96 2.41 18.53 -6.00
N ALA A 97 2.13 19.77 -6.31
CA ALA A 97 2.94 20.55 -7.22
C ALA A 97 4.35 20.80 -6.67
#